data_d50b4d44567362ad54ea2a3f8e5449d6
#
_entry.id   d50b4d44567362ad54ea2a3f8e5449d6
#
_cell.length_a   1.000
_cell.length_b   1.000
_cell.length_c   1.000
_cell.angle_alpha   90.00
_cell.angle_beta   90.00
_cell.angle_gamma   90.00
#
_symmetry.space_group_name_H-M   'P 1'
#
loop_
_entity.id
_entity.type
_entity.pdbx_description
1 polymer ?
#
loop_
_entity_poly.entity_id
_entity_poly.type
_entity_poly.pdbx_seq_one_letter_code
_entity_poly.pdbx_strand_id
1 'polypeptide(L)'
;LEDKLSDRLHNELTKTFIDKRASVLAKGLKQDIELKTEILEEKKVLINSQYIGILKGLKLQLDLRVDALDADIKSLKKAARQNVGPEIINRIHQIIDTGLIELKDDFKIYWRNDPIAKLIAGSDYLNPKIDLIIDEMVENKERNSLSDYLNKWIVKKIETELNSLIELKNIKEDNPELRALAYRLYENNGVIKRSNISEYLKKINQDDRKKLRKLGVKFGRYHVFLF
;
A
#
# COMPACT_ATOMS: atom_id res chain seq x y z
N LEU A 1 -3.33 -45.46 21.66
CA LEU A 1 -4.82 -45.41 21.62
C LEU A 1 -5.31 -44.07 22.18
N GLU A 2 -4.76 -43.60 23.33
CA GLU A 2 -5.11 -42.30 23.96
C GLU A 2 -4.86 -41.13 23.06
N ASP A 3 -3.70 -41.03 22.41
CA ASP A 3 -3.35 -39.91 21.50
C ASP A 3 -4.35 -39.81 20.34
N LYS A 4 -4.74 -40.96 19.73
CA LYS A 4 -5.73 -40.97 18.65
C LYS A 4 -7.15 -40.62 19.12
N LEU A 5 -7.49 -40.89 20.38
CA LEU A 5 -8.78 -40.49 20.94
C LEU A 5 -8.77 -39.00 21.29
N SER A 6 -7.66 -38.49 21.84
CA SER A 6 -7.47 -37.09 22.14
C SER A 6 -7.53 -36.24 20.87
N ASP A 7 -6.84 -36.66 19.81
CA ASP A 7 -6.86 -35.96 18.51
C ASP A 7 -8.27 -35.97 17.88
N ARG A 8 -8.98 -37.11 17.96
CA ARG A 8 -10.37 -37.17 17.50
C ARG A 8 -11.30 -36.29 18.31
N LEU A 9 -11.18 -36.31 19.64
CA LEU A 9 -11.98 -35.47 20.51
C LEU A 9 -11.70 -33.98 20.25
N HIS A 10 -10.43 -33.64 20.09
CA HIS A 10 -10.01 -32.26 19.76
C HIS A 10 -10.58 -31.82 18.39
N ASN A 11 -10.52 -32.68 17.38
CA ASN A 11 -11.07 -32.42 16.06
C ASN A 11 -12.60 -32.28 16.07
N GLU A 12 -13.30 -33.15 16.79
CA GLU A 12 -14.78 -33.07 16.91
C GLU A 12 -15.22 -31.87 17.74
N LEU A 13 -14.53 -31.54 18.83
CA LEU A 13 -14.76 -30.30 19.56
C LEU A 13 -14.50 -29.07 18.70
N THR A 14 -13.42 -29.07 17.92
CA THR A 14 -13.06 -27.96 16.99
C THR A 14 -14.15 -27.80 15.93
N LYS A 15 -14.62 -28.89 15.30
CA LYS A 15 -15.73 -28.86 14.34
C LYS A 15 -17.01 -28.31 14.98
N THR A 16 -17.35 -28.75 16.17
CA THR A 16 -18.56 -28.32 16.91
C THR A 16 -18.49 -26.79 17.22
N PHE A 17 -17.32 -26.28 17.55
CA PHE A 17 -17.12 -24.84 17.78
C PHE A 17 -17.23 -24.02 16.50
N ILE A 18 -16.73 -24.55 15.36
CA ILE A 18 -16.85 -23.87 14.04
C ILE A 18 -18.32 -23.84 13.63
N ASP A 19 -19.02 -24.97 13.67
CA ASP A 19 -20.43 -25.09 13.31
C ASP A 19 -21.32 -24.15 14.14
N LYS A 20 -21.04 -23.96 15.43
CA LYS A 20 -21.80 -23.01 16.25
C LYS A 20 -21.60 -21.57 15.80
N ARG A 21 -20.37 -21.14 15.54
CA ARG A 21 -20.05 -19.77 15.13
C ARG A 21 -20.65 -19.45 13.76
N ALA A 22 -20.38 -20.29 12.76
CA ALA A 22 -20.93 -20.17 11.42
C ALA A 22 -22.46 -20.30 11.40
N SER A 23 -23.01 -21.22 12.19
CA SER A 23 -24.47 -21.43 12.33
C SER A 23 -25.17 -20.21 12.95
N VAL A 24 -24.60 -19.59 13.99
CA VAL A 24 -25.14 -18.37 14.62
C VAL A 24 -25.16 -17.23 13.61
N LEU A 25 -24.07 -17.02 12.88
CA LEU A 25 -23.97 -15.97 11.87
C LEU A 25 -24.91 -16.25 10.67
N ALA A 26 -24.97 -17.48 10.17
CA ALA A 26 -25.87 -17.87 9.09
C ALA A 26 -27.34 -17.70 9.47
N LYS A 27 -27.72 -18.00 10.72
CA LYS A 27 -29.07 -17.80 11.24
C LYS A 27 -29.42 -16.32 11.33
N GLY A 28 -28.52 -15.47 11.84
CA GLY A 28 -28.68 -14.02 11.88
C GLY A 28 -28.90 -13.42 10.49
N LEU A 29 -28.07 -13.86 9.51
CA LEU A 29 -28.19 -13.44 8.11
C LEU A 29 -29.51 -13.84 7.43
N LYS A 30 -30.06 -15.02 7.78
CA LYS A 30 -31.35 -15.51 7.23
C LYS A 30 -32.56 -14.79 7.82
N GLN A 31 -32.45 -14.32 9.05
CA GLN A 31 -33.55 -13.68 9.78
C GLN A 31 -33.55 -12.17 9.66
N ASP A 32 -32.69 -11.60 8.83
CA ASP A 32 -32.50 -10.13 8.67
C ASP A 32 -32.31 -9.41 10.02
N ILE A 33 -31.75 -10.12 11.02
CA ILE A 33 -31.40 -9.54 12.31
C ILE A 33 -30.17 -8.67 12.12
N GLU A 34 -30.25 -7.45 12.57
CA GLU A 34 -29.08 -6.54 12.61
C GLU A 34 -27.99 -7.14 13.49
N LEU A 35 -26.90 -7.60 12.85
CA LEU A 35 -25.78 -8.20 13.54
C LEU A 35 -24.89 -7.11 14.11
N LYS A 36 -24.77 -7.05 15.42
CA LYS A 36 -23.92 -6.06 16.09
C LYS A 36 -22.44 -6.36 15.82
N THR A 37 -21.75 -5.40 15.19
CA THR A 37 -20.29 -5.47 14.95
C THR A 37 -19.55 -4.67 15.98
N GLU A 38 -18.54 -5.25 16.60
CA GLU A 38 -17.66 -4.62 17.56
C GLU A 38 -16.21 -4.79 17.10
N ILE A 39 -15.44 -3.69 17.11
CA ILE A 39 -14.02 -3.72 16.81
C ILE A 39 -13.29 -3.30 18.09
N LEU A 40 -12.56 -4.25 18.67
CA LEU A 40 -11.81 -4.03 19.89
C LEU A 40 -10.47 -3.32 19.62
N GLU A 41 -9.84 -2.77 20.67
CA GLU A 41 -8.56 -2.05 20.59
C GLU A 41 -7.44 -2.86 19.92
N GLU A 42 -7.42 -4.18 20.10
CA GLU A 42 -6.47 -5.11 19.43
C GLU A 42 -6.84 -5.40 17.97
N LYS A 43 -7.72 -4.59 17.34
CA LYS A 43 -8.22 -4.79 15.96
C LYS A 43 -9.00 -6.09 15.76
N LYS A 44 -9.37 -6.76 16.84
CA LYS A 44 -10.23 -7.95 16.82
C LYS A 44 -11.64 -7.55 16.44
N VAL A 45 -12.21 -8.27 15.47
CA VAL A 45 -13.57 -8.06 14.99
C VAL A 45 -14.48 -9.15 15.55
N LEU A 46 -15.53 -8.70 16.22
CA LEU A 46 -16.61 -9.56 16.71
C LEU A 46 -17.90 -9.21 15.97
N ILE A 47 -18.67 -10.23 15.60
CA ILE A 47 -20.05 -10.09 15.10
C ILE A 47 -20.94 -10.90 16.02
N ASN A 48 -21.92 -10.25 16.68
CA ASN A 48 -22.74 -10.85 17.74
C ASN A 48 -21.90 -11.58 18.78
N SER A 49 -20.87 -10.93 19.29
CA SER A 49 -19.90 -11.47 20.26
C SER A 49 -19.11 -12.70 19.78
N GLN A 50 -19.21 -13.04 18.48
CA GLN A 50 -18.41 -14.10 17.88
C GLN A 50 -17.17 -13.50 17.21
N TYR A 51 -15.99 -13.95 17.62
CA TYR A 51 -14.73 -13.53 17.01
C TYR A 51 -14.61 -14.07 15.59
N ILE A 52 -14.38 -13.18 14.63
CA ILE A 52 -14.29 -13.54 13.21
C ILE A 52 -12.91 -13.32 12.61
N GLY A 53 -12.09 -12.46 13.21
CA GLY A 53 -10.77 -12.17 12.68
C GLY A 53 -10.22 -10.84 13.15
N ILE A 54 -9.20 -10.34 12.44
CA ILE A 54 -8.49 -9.09 12.75
C ILE A 54 -8.59 -8.15 11.55
N LEU A 55 -9.02 -6.92 11.77
CA LEU A 55 -9.07 -5.86 10.76
C LEU A 55 -7.80 -5.01 10.83
N LYS A 56 -6.84 -5.29 9.92
CA LYS A 56 -5.60 -4.52 9.76
C LYS A 56 -5.75 -3.50 8.64
N GLY A 57 -5.73 -2.23 8.98
CA GLY A 57 -5.98 -1.15 8.02
C GLY A 57 -7.31 -1.36 7.31
N LEU A 58 -7.25 -1.70 6.02
CA LEU A 58 -8.39 -1.92 5.14
C LEU A 58 -8.60 -3.41 4.77
N LYS A 59 -7.88 -4.34 5.41
CA LYS A 59 -7.94 -5.76 5.11
C LYS A 59 -8.36 -6.58 6.31
N LEU A 60 -9.44 -7.34 6.18
CA LEU A 60 -9.90 -8.27 7.19
C LEU A 60 -9.19 -9.62 7.01
N GLN A 61 -8.47 -10.03 8.03
CA GLN A 61 -7.90 -11.36 8.13
C GLN A 61 -8.87 -12.25 8.93
N LEU A 62 -9.65 -13.05 8.22
CA LEU A 62 -10.57 -14.00 8.86
C LEU A 62 -9.79 -15.08 9.60
N ASP A 63 -10.25 -15.42 10.80
CA ASP A 63 -9.76 -16.57 11.56
C ASP A 63 -10.43 -17.86 11.04
N LEU A 64 -9.90 -18.35 9.91
CA LEU A 64 -10.34 -19.60 9.29
C LEU A 64 -9.47 -20.73 9.84
N ARG A 65 -10.10 -21.72 10.51
CA ARG A 65 -9.41 -22.92 10.93
C ARG A 65 -9.26 -23.89 9.75
N VAL A 66 -8.24 -24.74 9.81
CA VAL A 66 -7.80 -25.60 8.70
C VAL A 66 -8.90 -26.56 8.21
N ASP A 67 -9.84 -26.92 9.10
CA ASP A 67 -10.89 -27.92 8.81
C ASP A 67 -12.30 -27.31 8.60
N ALA A 68 -12.36 -25.97 8.31
CA ALA A 68 -13.66 -25.32 8.10
C ALA A 68 -14.32 -25.83 6.80
N LEU A 69 -15.62 -26.15 6.87
CA LEU A 69 -16.39 -26.53 5.69
C LEU A 69 -16.58 -25.31 4.76
N ASP A 70 -16.58 -25.54 3.46
CA ASP A 70 -16.76 -24.47 2.45
C ASP A 70 -18.03 -23.65 2.66
N ALA A 71 -19.10 -24.28 3.16
CA ALA A 71 -20.37 -23.61 3.48
C ALA A 71 -20.21 -22.64 4.65
N ASP A 72 -19.41 -22.98 5.65
CA ASP A 72 -19.14 -22.14 6.83
C ASP A 72 -18.25 -20.96 6.46
N ILE A 73 -17.23 -21.19 5.62
CA ILE A 73 -16.38 -20.14 5.08
C ILE A 73 -17.20 -19.12 4.28
N LYS A 74 -18.13 -19.60 3.43
CA LYS A 74 -19.03 -18.72 2.65
C LYS A 74 -19.94 -17.90 3.56
N SER A 75 -20.51 -18.51 4.58
CA SER A 75 -21.39 -17.84 5.55
C SER A 75 -20.61 -16.78 6.33
N LEU A 76 -19.39 -17.11 6.79
CA LEU A 76 -18.52 -16.18 7.50
C LEU A 76 -18.10 -14.99 6.62
N LYS A 77 -17.70 -15.25 5.37
CA LYS A 77 -17.37 -14.21 4.38
C LYS A 77 -18.57 -13.30 4.09
N LYS A 78 -19.78 -13.86 3.99
CA LYS A 78 -21.00 -13.08 3.75
C LYS A 78 -21.32 -12.18 4.96
N ALA A 79 -21.25 -12.73 6.18
CA ALA A 79 -21.44 -11.96 7.40
C ALA A 79 -20.41 -10.81 7.52
N ALA A 80 -19.15 -11.12 7.26
CA ALA A 80 -18.08 -10.14 7.26
C ALA A 80 -18.34 -9.02 6.24
N ARG A 81 -18.72 -9.35 5.01
CA ARG A 81 -19.03 -8.37 3.96
C ARG A 81 -20.14 -7.40 4.37
N GLN A 82 -21.22 -7.92 4.94
CA GLN A 82 -22.36 -7.08 5.33
C GLN A 82 -22.07 -6.18 6.53
N ASN A 83 -21.26 -6.67 7.48
CA ASN A 83 -21.09 -6.03 8.77
C ASN A 83 -19.78 -5.25 8.93
N VAL A 84 -18.69 -5.70 8.27
CA VAL A 84 -17.38 -5.05 8.33
C VAL A 84 -17.14 -4.14 7.12
N GLY A 85 -17.78 -4.42 5.99
CA GLY A 85 -17.67 -3.61 4.77
C GLY A 85 -17.93 -2.12 5.01
N PRO A 86 -19.02 -1.72 5.68
CA PRO A 86 -19.30 -0.32 6.00
C PRO A 86 -18.20 0.36 6.81
N GLU A 87 -17.59 -0.34 7.77
CA GLU A 87 -16.45 0.19 8.53
C GLU A 87 -15.21 0.41 7.67
N ILE A 88 -14.91 -0.51 6.75
CA ILE A 88 -13.77 -0.32 5.83
C ILE A 88 -14.02 0.89 4.93
N ILE A 89 -15.24 1.09 4.45
CA ILE A 89 -15.63 2.26 3.65
C ILE A 89 -15.46 3.54 4.48
N ASN A 90 -15.91 3.55 5.74
CA ASN A 90 -15.73 4.67 6.64
C ASN A 90 -14.23 5.00 6.84
N ARG A 91 -13.38 4.00 7.00
CA ARG A 91 -11.92 4.18 7.07
C ARG A 91 -11.34 4.79 5.80
N ILE A 92 -11.81 4.36 4.62
CA ILE A 92 -11.40 4.95 3.34
C ILE A 92 -11.75 6.44 3.31
N HIS A 93 -12.96 6.82 3.70
CA HIS A 93 -13.35 8.23 3.79
C HIS A 93 -12.47 9.00 4.78
N GLN A 94 -12.21 8.45 5.97
CA GLN A 94 -11.31 9.06 6.94
C GLN A 94 -9.89 9.27 6.39
N ILE A 95 -9.34 8.31 5.62
CA ILE A 95 -8.03 8.44 4.98
C ILE A 95 -8.04 9.61 4.00
N ILE A 96 -9.06 9.70 3.17
CA ILE A 96 -9.18 10.74 2.15
C ILE A 96 -9.36 12.13 2.79
N ASP A 97 -10.20 12.23 3.81
CA ASP A 97 -10.56 13.50 4.45
C ASP A 97 -9.43 14.04 5.34
N THR A 98 -8.75 13.16 6.08
CA THR A 98 -7.72 13.60 7.05
C THR A 98 -6.34 13.72 6.41
N GLY A 99 -6.05 12.94 5.39
CA GLY A 99 -4.72 12.90 4.77
C GLY A 99 -3.59 12.36 5.66
N LEU A 100 -3.92 11.76 6.81
CA LEU A 100 -2.95 11.28 7.79
C LEU A 100 -2.36 9.92 7.36
N ILE A 101 -1.58 9.95 6.29
CA ILE A 101 -0.88 8.78 5.75
C ILE A 101 0.62 9.04 5.65
N GLU A 102 1.41 7.99 5.72
CA GLU A 102 2.86 8.02 5.72
C GLU A 102 3.44 6.97 4.76
N LEU A 103 4.42 7.36 3.96
CA LEU A 103 5.25 6.43 3.18
C LEU A 103 6.47 6.05 4.01
N LYS A 104 6.69 4.75 4.22
CA LYS A 104 7.86 4.22 4.94
C LYS A 104 8.91 3.62 4.01
N ASP A 105 10.08 3.31 4.55
CA ASP A 105 11.24 2.79 3.80
C ASP A 105 11.00 1.44 3.12
N ASP A 106 9.96 0.70 3.53
CA ASP A 106 9.53 -0.55 2.91
C ASP A 106 8.63 -0.34 1.67
N PHE A 107 8.54 0.91 1.20
CA PHE A 107 7.70 1.34 0.06
C PHE A 107 6.20 1.05 0.25
N LYS A 108 5.73 0.99 1.50
CA LYS A 108 4.30 0.91 1.79
C LYS A 108 3.78 2.22 2.35
N ILE A 109 2.52 2.50 2.02
CA ILE A 109 1.76 3.62 2.55
C ILE A 109 0.98 3.11 3.76
N TYR A 110 1.15 3.78 4.89
CA TYR A 110 0.57 3.43 6.17
C TYR A 110 -0.51 4.41 6.60
N TRP A 111 -1.53 3.90 7.25
CA TRP A 111 -2.53 4.65 7.98
C TRP A 111 -2.69 4.03 9.37
N ARG A 112 -2.54 4.83 10.44
CA ARG A 112 -2.60 4.35 11.85
C ARG A 112 -1.75 3.08 12.09
N ASN A 113 -0.52 3.06 11.58
CA ASN A 113 0.43 1.95 11.69
C ASN A 113 0.06 0.66 10.91
N ASP A 114 -0.99 0.69 10.09
CA ASP A 114 -1.33 -0.42 9.20
C ASP A 114 -1.01 -0.08 7.75
N PRO A 115 -0.45 -1.00 6.97
CA PRO A 115 -0.23 -0.78 5.56
C PRO A 115 -1.56 -0.83 4.80
N ILE A 116 -1.80 0.20 3.97
CA ILE A 116 -3.02 0.33 3.14
C ILE A 116 -2.73 0.22 1.65
N ALA A 117 -1.47 0.43 1.25
CA ALA A 117 -1.03 0.30 -0.13
C ALA A 117 0.48 0.04 -0.19
N LYS A 118 0.97 -0.41 -1.34
CA LYS A 118 2.39 -0.61 -1.65
C LYS A 118 2.72 0.09 -2.97
N LEU A 119 3.88 0.73 -3.03
CA LEU A 119 4.44 1.22 -4.28
C LEU A 119 5.11 0.08 -5.03
N ILE A 120 4.79 -0.05 -6.31
CA ILE A 120 5.40 -1.01 -7.23
C ILE A 120 5.96 -0.28 -8.44
N ALA A 121 6.85 -0.93 -9.19
CA ALA A 121 7.46 -0.35 -10.37
C ALA A 121 6.41 0.12 -11.38
N GLY A 122 6.56 1.36 -11.82
CA GLY A 122 5.69 1.99 -12.82
C GLY A 122 6.37 2.12 -14.18
N SER A 123 5.97 3.13 -14.95
CA SER A 123 6.53 3.42 -16.27
C SER A 123 7.96 3.97 -16.21
N ASP A 124 8.26 4.75 -15.18
CA ASP A 124 9.59 5.26 -14.85
C ASP A 124 9.74 5.48 -13.34
N TYR A 125 10.91 5.92 -12.90
CA TYR A 125 11.24 6.11 -11.48
C TYR A 125 10.39 7.15 -10.77
N LEU A 126 9.84 8.14 -11.51
CA LEU A 126 9.00 9.20 -10.95
C LEU A 126 7.49 8.90 -11.06
N ASN A 127 7.13 7.76 -11.65
CA ASN A 127 5.75 7.33 -11.84
C ASN A 127 5.52 5.90 -11.32
N PRO A 128 5.67 5.67 -10.01
CA PRO A 128 5.37 4.37 -9.42
C PRO A 128 3.87 4.07 -9.55
N LYS A 129 3.51 2.80 -9.57
CA LYS A 129 2.13 2.35 -9.45
C LYS A 129 1.79 2.06 -8.01
N ILE A 130 0.52 2.21 -7.67
CA ILE A 130 0.00 1.89 -6.33
C ILE A 130 -0.76 0.57 -6.38
N ASP A 131 -0.34 -0.37 -5.55
CA ASP A 131 -1.04 -1.62 -5.30
C ASP A 131 -1.74 -1.53 -3.94
N LEU A 132 -3.09 -1.58 -3.95
CA LEU A 132 -3.90 -1.40 -2.75
C LEU A 132 -3.90 -2.67 -1.89
N ILE A 133 -3.66 -2.50 -0.60
CA ILE A 133 -3.82 -3.55 0.42
C ILE A 133 -5.21 -3.39 1.05
N ILE A 134 -6.21 -3.83 0.32
CA ILE A 134 -7.61 -3.66 0.66
C ILE A 134 -8.37 -4.99 0.53
N ASP A 135 -9.45 -5.14 1.29
CA ASP A 135 -10.27 -6.34 1.26
C ASP A 135 -11.06 -6.46 -0.04
N GLU A 136 -11.25 -7.68 -0.51
CA GLU A 136 -12.01 -7.99 -1.74
C GLU A 136 -13.50 -7.61 -1.64
N MET A 137 -14.02 -7.49 -0.42
CA MET A 137 -15.41 -7.11 -0.18
C MET A 137 -15.72 -5.65 -0.53
N VAL A 138 -14.71 -4.78 -0.65
CA VAL A 138 -14.89 -3.36 -0.98
C VAL A 138 -15.19 -3.21 -2.47
N GLU A 139 -16.22 -2.43 -2.79
CA GLU A 139 -16.65 -2.19 -4.16
C GLU A 139 -15.64 -1.35 -4.96
N ASN A 140 -15.76 -1.44 -6.29
CA ASN A 140 -14.81 -0.76 -7.19
C ASN A 140 -14.84 0.77 -7.05
N LYS A 141 -15.99 1.35 -6.69
CA LYS A 141 -16.14 2.79 -6.50
C LYS A 141 -15.20 3.30 -5.41
N GLU A 142 -15.23 2.70 -4.24
CA GLU A 142 -14.42 3.08 -3.08
C GLU A 142 -12.95 2.76 -3.31
N ARG A 143 -12.65 1.63 -3.98
CA ARG A 143 -11.28 1.27 -4.40
C ARG A 143 -10.70 2.33 -5.33
N ASN A 144 -11.45 2.75 -6.33
CA ASN A 144 -11.01 3.76 -7.29
C ASN A 144 -10.82 5.12 -6.61
N SER A 145 -11.74 5.53 -5.73
CA SER A 145 -11.63 6.78 -4.97
C SER A 145 -10.36 6.82 -4.13
N LEU A 146 -10.04 5.73 -3.43
CA LEU A 146 -8.80 5.61 -2.64
C LEU A 146 -7.56 5.60 -3.55
N SER A 147 -7.61 4.85 -4.65
CA SER A 147 -6.51 4.79 -5.62
C SER A 147 -6.19 6.15 -6.20
N ASP A 148 -7.22 6.89 -6.65
CA ASP A 148 -7.06 8.23 -7.20
C ASP A 148 -6.51 9.22 -6.19
N TYR A 149 -6.97 9.14 -4.94
CA TYR A 149 -6.45 9.95 -3.85
C TYR A 149 -4.96 9.65 -3.59
N LEU A 150 -4.59 8.38 -3.44
CA LEU A 150 -3.21 7.97 -3.19
C LEU A 150 -2.28 8.31 -4.37
N ASN A 151 -2.75 8.17 -5.61
CA ASN A 151 -1.99 8.57 -6.80
C ASN A 151 -1.71 10.09 -6.79
N LYS A 152 -2.70 10.93 -6.50
CA LYS A 152 -2.49 12.38 -6.36
C LYS A 152 -1.52 12.71 -5.22
N TRP A 153 -1.64 12.02 -4.11
CA TRP A 153 -0.78 12.22 -2.95
C TRP A 153 0.68 11.86 -3.24
N ILE A 154 0.95 10.70 -3.89
CA ILE A 154 2.31 10.28 -4.22
C ILE A 154 2.96 11.18 -5.28
N VAL A 155 2.20 11.63 -6.28
CA VAL A 155 2.68 12.60 -7.27
C VAL A 155 3.12 13.89 -6.58
N LYS A 156 2.29 14.45 -5.71
CA LYS A 156 2.62 15.65 -4.95
C LYS A 156 3.86 15.45 -4.05
N LYS A 157 3.99 14.28 -3.43
CA LYS A 157 5.15 13.95 -2.60
C LYS A 157 6.43 13.87 -3.44
N ILE A 158 6.39 13.22 -4.60
CA ILE A 158 7.50 13.13 -5.55
C ILE A 158 7.88 14.55 -6.06
N GLU A 159 6.90 15.35 -6.44
CA GLU A 159 7.15 16.74 -6.89
C GLU A 159 7.81 17.58 -5.79
N THR A 160 7.47 17.36 -4.53
CA THR A 160 8.05 18.10 -3.41
C THR A 160 9.46 17.61 -3.06
N GLU A 161 9.64 16.28 -2.95
CA GLU A 161 10.89 15.69 -2.44
C GLU A 161 11.95 15.47 -3.53
N LEU A 162 11.51 15.25 -4.79
CA LEU A 162 12.39 14.95 -5.92
C LEU A 162 12.32 16.03 -7.01
N ASN A 163 11.96 17.27 -6.65
CA ASN A 163 11.81 18.36 -7.60
C ASN A 163 13.05 18.55 -8.50
N SER A 164 14.23 18.55 -7.90
CA SER A 164 15.49 18.71 -8.65
C SER A 164 15.72 17.60 -9.69
N LEU A 165 15.27 16.40 -9.41
CA LEU A 165 15.34 15.28 -10.36
C LEU A 165 14.34 15.44 -11.52
N ILE A 166 13.16 15.98 -11.23
CA ILE A 166 12.14 16.32 -12.23
C ILE A 166 12.64 17.43 -13.14
N GLU A 167 13.27 18.45 -12.55
CA GLU A 167 13.86 19.57 -13.33
C GLU A 167 14.99 19.08 -14.23
N LEU A 168 15.84 18.15 -13.79
CA LEU A 168 16.85 17.52 -14.64
C LEU A 168 16.25 16.75 -15.82
N LYS A 169 15.15 16.02 -15.59
CA LYS A 169 14.42 15.30 -16.66
C LYS A 169 13.88 16.25 -17.72
N ASN A 170 13.36 17.39 -17.29
CA ASN A 170 12.61 18.34 -18.12
C ASN A 170 13.45 19.55 -18.58
N ILE A 171 14.78 19.51 -18.40
CA ILE A 171 15.64 20.64 -18.70
C ILE A 171 15.51 21.08 -20.17
N LYS A 172 15.21 22.37 -20.39
CA LYS A 172 15.07 23.00 -21.72
C LYS A 172 16.23 23.96 -21.92
N GLU A 173 17.34 23.46 -22.39
CA GLU A 173 18.50 24.23 -22.69
C GLU A 173 18.93 24.02 -24.14
N ASP A 174 19.54 25.03 -24.76
CA ASP A 174 19.95 24.98 -26.18
C ASP A 174 21.09 23.98 -26.38
N ASN A 175 22.00 23.89 -25.38
CA ASN A 175 23.16 23.01 -25.47
C ASN A 175 22.74 21.53 -25.36
N PRO A 176 22.89 20.70 -26.43
CA PRO A 176 22.50 19.30 -26.43
C PRO A 176 23.32 18.46 -25.46
N GLU A 177 24.58 18.79 -25.22
CA GLU A 177 25.46 18.08 -24.29
C GLU A 177 25.04 18.29 -22.84
N LEU A 178 24.55 19.49 -22.52
CA LEU A 178 23.98 19.79 -21.21
C LEU A 178 22.71 18.98 -20.97
N ARG A 179 21.81 18.92 -21.95
CA ARG A 179 20.58 18.10 -21.86
C ARG A 179 20.91 16.63 -21.71
N ALA A 180 21.88 16.12 -22.51
CA ALA A 180 22.30 14.72 -22.43
C ALA A 180 22.90 14.39 -21.05
N LEU A 181 23.70 15.27 -20.47
CA LEU A 181 24.24 15.07 -19.11
C LEU A 181 23.17 15.09 -18.04
N ALA A 182 22.22 16.03 -18.12
CA ALA A 182 21.09 16.12 -17.20
C ALA A 182 20.22 14.84 -17.27
N TYR A 183 19.92 14.37 -18.47
CA TYR A 183 19.16 13.14 -18.69
C TYR A 183 19.91 11.91 -18.17
N ARG A 184 21.22 11.81 -18.38
CA ARG A 184 22.05 10.76 -17.81
C ARG A 184 22.04 10.75 -16.29
N LEU A 185 22.07 11.92 -15.65
CA LEU A 185 21.93 12.03 -14.20
C LEU A 185 20.56 11.54 -13.74
N TYR A 186 19.51 11.93 -14.45
CA TYR A 186 18.14 11.46 -14.18
C TYR A 186 18.04 9.92 -14.29
N GLU A 187 18.51 9.32 -15.40
CA GLU A 187 18.50 7.87 -15.61
C GLU A 187 19.25 7.08 -14.53
N ASN A 188 20.27 7.70 -13.91
CA ASN A 188 21.05 7.12 -12.83
C ASN A 188 20.63 7.58 -11.44
N ASN A 189 19.35 7.97 -11.27
CA ASN A 189 18.80 8.40 -9.99
C ASN A 189 19.60 9.53 -9.31
N GLY A 190 20.12 10.45 -10.11
CA GLY A 190 20.86 11.60 -9.64
C GLY A 190 22.34 11.35 -9.28
N VAL A 191 22.89 10.15 -9.48
CA VAL A 191 24.31 9.87 -9.15
C VAL A 191 24.98 9.11 -10.27
N ILE A 192 26.08 9.63 -10.81
CA ILE A 192 26.84 8.99 -11.89
C ILE A 192 28.35 9.09 -11.68
N LYS A 193 29.09 8.04 -12.02
CA LYS A 193 30.56 8.08 -11.98
C LYS A 193 31.07 9.08 -13.03
N ARG A 194 32.00 9.94 -12.62
CA ARG A 194 32.60 10.99 -13.47
C ARG A 194 33.26 10.41 -14.70
N SER A 195 33.87 9.22 -14.61
CA SER A 195 34.46 8.50 -15.76
C SER A 195 33.44 8.26 -16.88
N ASN A 196 32.18 7.93 -16.52
CA ASN A 196 31.13 7.58 -17.49
C ASN A 196 30.57 8.78 -18.25
N ILE A 197 30.86 9.99 -17.78
CA ILE A 197 30.38 11.26 -18.37
C ILE A 197 31.53 12.21 -18.73
N SER A 198 32.76 11.72 -18.76
CA SER A 198 33.95 12.55 -19.01
C SER A 198 33.89 13.33 -20.33
N GLU A 199 33.31 12.76 -21.38
CA GLU A 199 33.15 13.42 -22.69
C GLU A 199 32.15 14.55 -22.62
N TYR A 200 31.02 14.39 -21.94
CA TYR A 200 30.03 15.46 -21.74
C TYR A 200 30.64 16.60 -20.90
N LEU A 201 31.41 16.25 -19.86
CA LEU A 201 32.06 17.24 -18.99
C LEU A 201 33.10 18.10 -19.72
N LYS A 202 33.74 17.60 -20.80
CA LYS A 202 34.67 18.35 -21.61
C LYS A 202 33.96 19.35 -22.53
N LYS A 203 32.72 19.04 -22.93
CA LYS A 203 31.97 19.85 -23.91
C LYS A 203 31.07 20.92 -23.26
N ILE A 204 30.75 20.80 -21.98
CA ILE A 204 29.98 21.80 -21.24
C ILE A 204 30.90 22.91 -20.72
N ASN A 205 30.47 24.17 -20.87
CA ASN A 205 31.18 25.33 -20.39
C ASN A 205 30.93 25.64 -18.92
N GLN A 206 31.49 26.72 -18.39
CA GLN A 206 31.31 27.11 -16.99
C GLN A 206 29.87 27.56 -16.67
N ASP A 207 29.19 28.20 -17.62
CA ASP A 207 27.83 28.68 -17.41
C ASP A 207 26.85 27.49 -17.40
N ASP A 208 27.03 26.46 -18.24
CA ASP A 208 26.30 25.21 -18.19
C ASP A 208 26.46 24.53 -16.85
N ARG A 209 27.68 24.49 -16.30
CA ARG A 209 27.93 23.95 -14.97
C ARG A 209 27.27 24.75 -13.85
N LYS A 210 27.20 26.09 -13.99
CA LYS A 210 26.47 26.95 -13.06
C LYS A 210 24.98 26.65 -13.09
N LYS A 211 24.37 26.43 -14.26
CA LYS A 211 22.98 26.06 -14.43
C LYS A 211 22.68 24.72 -13.71
N LEU A 212 23.49 23.69 -13.96
CA LEU A 212 23.34 22.40 -13.27
C LEU A 212 23.50 22.52 -11.74
N ARG A 213 24.44 23.36 -11.26
CA ARG A 213 24.58 23.61 -9.81
C ARG A 213 23.35 24.28 -9.20
N LYS A 214 22.67 25.18 -9.94
CA LYS A 214 21.42 25.79 -9.47
C LYS A 214 20.29 24.73 -9.29
N LEU A 215 20.32 23.65 -10.06
CA LEU A 215 19.42 22.50 -9.92
C LEU A 215 19.88 21.51 -8.83
N GLY A 216 20.92 21.83 -8.07
CA GLY A 216 21.43 20.97 -7.00
C GLY A 216 22.55 20.01 -7.43
N VAL A 217 22.99 20.00 -8.69
CA VAL A 217 24.05 19.10 -9.16
C VAL A 217 25.41 19.51 -8.59
N LYS A 218 26.08 18.58 -7.94
CA LYS A 218 27.45 18.72 -7.42
C LYS A 218 28.45 17.90 -8.24
N PHE A 219 29.56 18.56 -8.60
CA PHE A 219 30.64 17.95 -9.37
C PHE A 219 31.77 17.50 -8.41
N GLY A 220 31.65 16.28 -7.90
CA GLY A 220 32.68 15.70 -7.03
C GLY A 220 33.89 15.18 -7.80
N ARG A 221 34.88 14.68 -7.05
CA ARG A 221 36.12 14.14 -7.63
C ARG A 221 35.86 12.85 -8.43
N TYR A 222 35.03 11.96 -7.91
CA TYR A 222 34.77 10.63 -8.49
C TYR A 222 33.34 10.52 -9.07
N HIS A 223 32.39 11.25 -8.54
CA HIS A 223 31.00 11.24 -8.96
C HIS A 223 30.48 12.65 -9.22
N VAL A 224 29.50 12.73 -10.09
CA VAL A 224 28.59 13.87 -10.22
C VAL A 224 27.25 13.42 -9.66
N PHE A 225 26.66 14.23 -8.79
CA PHE A 225 25.46 13.81 -8.06
C PHE A 225 24.54 15.01 -7.76
N LEU A 226 23.28 14.70 -7.61
CA LEU A 226 22.23 15.61 -7.17
C LEU A 226 22.16 15.59 -5.63
N PHE A 227 21.97 16.76 -5.04
CA PHE A 227 21.89 16.90 -3.58
C PHE A 227 20.68 17.75 -3.21
#